data_ede4e59f5877b707e4a6e24563721299
#
_entry.id   ede4e59f5877b707e4a6e24563721299
#
_cell.length_a   1.000
_cell.length_b   1.000
_cell.length_c   1.000
_cell.angle_alpha   90.00
_cell.angle_beta   90.00
_cell.angle_gamma   90.00
#
_symmetry.space_group_name_H-M   'P 1'
#
loop_
_entity.id
_entity.type
_entity.pdbx_description
1 polymer ?
#
loop_
_entity_poly.entity_id
_entity_poly.type
_entity_poly.pdbx_seq_one_letter_code
_entity_poly.pdbx_strand_id
1 'polypeptide(L)'
;MEHALKDLAEPVNIYIHDPIAKRFVAVLKNTAITPNQVTYLSVLVGFASGYSFSQGSWICSVMGGLLLELTLILDCVDGQLARAKNMASDWGRLIDGIAGYFAYLAVVFGIIFGYPDFKTALIIIAVFTILRAISYDYCKQTFGTMVLKGFDGVEREIQNTIEKIQQKPSVVLKVYFYYMQAQQFIFRGKWKTLSALENLKVVDEIILGPEQRQEYFNKVSTLLKLWRWNGIDFPLFLIAVLGLLSMPGQSLNF
;
A
#
# COMPACT_ATOMS: atom_id res chain seq x y z
N MET A 1 0.32 -12.09 -20.29
CA MET A 1 0.99 -11.20 -19.34
C MET A 1 0.06 -10.19 -18.65
N GLU A 2 -0.97 -9.63 -19.31
CA GLU A 2 -1.96 -8.78 -18.63
C GLU A 2 -2.73 -9.50 -17.51
N HIS A 3 -3.02 -10.80 -17.65
CA HIS A 3 -3.60 -11.62 -16.58
C HIS A 3 -2.71 -11.70 -15.32
N ALA A 4 -1.39 -11.67 -15.47
CA ALA A 4 -0.45 -11.71 -14.35
C ALA A 4 -0.55 -10.48 -13.46
N LEU A 5 -0.86 -9.30 -14.04
CA LEU A 5 -1.09 -8.07 -13.25
C LEU A 5 -2.32 -8.15 -12.36
N LYS A 6 -3.40 -8.80 -12.85
CA LYS A 6 -4.62 -9.02 -12.05
C LYS A 6 -4.39 -10.01 -10.91
N ASP A 7 -3.49 -10.99 -11.11
CA ASP A 7 -3.14 -11.96 -10.06
C ASP A 7 -2.27 -11.35 -8.95
N LEU A 8 -1.69 -10.17 -9.18
CA LEU A 8 -0.87 -9.44 -8.21
C LEU A 8 -1.64 -8.35 -7.43
N ALA A 9 -2.77 -7.90 -7.95
CA ALA A 9 -3.55 -6.85 -7.29
C ALA A 9 -4.53 -7.43 -6.26
N GLU A 10 -4.80 -6.68 -5.20
CA GLU A 10 -5.74 -7.09 -4.15
C GLU A 10 -7.15 -7.25 -4.70
N PRO A 11 -7.88 -8.33 -4.33
CA PRO A 11 -9.22 -8.58 -4.84
C PRO A 11 -10.21 -7.46 -4.53
N VAL A 12 -10.13 -6.87 -3.32
CA VAL A 12 -11.01 -5.77 -2.92
C VAL A 12 -10.84 -4.59 -3.86
N ASN A 13 -9.60 -4.24 -4.22
CA ASN A 13 -9.34 -3.17 -5.17
C ASN A 13 -9.91 -3.50 -6.55
N ILE A 14 -9.65 -4.69 -7.07
CA ILE A 14 -10.11 -5.07 -8.41
C ILE A 14 -11.63 -5.04 -8.54
N TYR A 15 -12.34 -5.57 -7.52
CA TYR A 15 -13.78 -5.81 -7.63
C TYR A 15 -14.64 -4.68 -7.04
N ILE A 16 -14.11 -3.89 -6.11
CA ILE A 16 -14.87 -2.86 -5.39
C ILE A 16 -14.30 -1.47 -5.66
N HIS A 17 -13.07 -1.18 -5.20
CA HIS A 17 -12.53 0.18 -5.20
C HIS A 17 -12.22 0.69 -6.61
N ASP A 18 -11.53 -0.09 -7.45
CA ASP A 18 -11.15 0.30 -8.82
C ASP A 18 -12.34 0.66 -9.73
N PRO A 19 -13.44 -0.12 -9.75
CA PRO A 19 -14.61 0.24 -10.54
C PRO A 19 -15.26 1.55 -10.10
N ILE A 20 -15.28 1.81 -8.79
CA ILE A 20 -15.82 3.05 -8.22
C ILE A 20 -14.87 4.21 -8.55
N ALA A 21 -13.57 4.05 -8.30
CA ALA A 21 -12.54 5.03 -8.59
C ALA A 21 -12.54 5.46 -10.07
N LYS A 22 -12.73 4.53 -11.01
CA LYS A 22 -12.83 4.85 -12.45
C LYS A 22 -13.93 5.86 -12.77
N ARG A 23 -15.06 5.81 -12.04
CA ARG A 23 -16.15 6.78 -12.23
C ARG A 23 -15.73 8.18 -11.78
N PHE A 24 -15.05 8.29 -10.62
CA PHE A 24 -14.50 9.55 -10.15
C PHE A 24 -13.44 10.10 -11.11
N VAL A 25 -12.53 9.25 -11.58
CA VAL A 25 -11.48 9.64 -12.53
C VAL A 25 -12.07 10.12 -13.85
N ALA A 26 -13.16 9.53 -14.35
CA ALA A 26 -13.82 9.98 -15.57
C ALA A 26 -14.27 11.45 -15.49
N VAL A 27 -14.68 11.90 -14.30
CA VAL A 27 -15.05 13.31 -14.03
C VAL A 27 -13.81 14.16 -13.80
N LEU A 28 -12.89 13.70 -12.94
CA LEU A 28 -11.76 14.48 -12.47
C LEU A 28 -10.65 14.70 -13.52
N LYS A 29 -10.52 13.78 -14.50
CA LYS A 29 -9.46 13.86 -15.51
C LYS A 29 -9.46 15.17 -16.33
N ASN A 30 -10.63 15.77 -16.50
CA ASN A 30 -10.83 17.00 -17.27
C ASN A 30 -10.86 18.27 -16.38
N THR A 31 -10.60 18.15 -15.09
CA THR A 31 -10.57 19.27 -14.13
C THR A 31 -9.13 19.68 -13.82
N ALA A 32 -8.93 20.78 -13.09
CA ALA A 32 -7.62 21.21 -12.59
C ALA A 32 -7.14 20.41 -11.36
N ILE A 33 -7.95 19.50 -10.81
CA ILE A 33 -7.60 18.72 -9.61
C ILE A 33 -6.43 17.78 -9.94
N THR A 34 -5.39 17.84 -9.11
CA THR A 34 -4.18 17.04 -9.28
C THR A 34 -4.26 15.73 -8.45
N PRO A 35 -3.54 14.67 -8.83
CA PRO A 35 -3.45 13.45 -8.03
C PRO A 35 -3.05 13.71 -6.58
N ASN A 36 -2.02 14.52 -6.34
CA ASN A 36 -1.55 14.84 -4.99
C ASN A 36 -2.63 15.51 -4.12
N GLN A 37 -3.51 16.33 -4.72
CA GLN A 37 -4.64 16.91 -3.98
C GLN A 37 -5.63 15.84 -3.53
N VAL A 38 -5.84 14.81 -4.34
CA VAL A 38 -6.69 13.66 -3.98
C VAL A 38 -6.01 12.84 -2.88
N THR A 39 -4.70 12.61 -2.96
CA THR A 39 -3.93 11.94 -1.89
C THR A 39 -4.04 12.71 -0.56
N TYR A 40 -3.87 14.04 -0.56
CA TYR A 40 -4.06 14.84 0.66
C TYR A 40 -5.48 14.76 1.20
N LEU A 41 -6.48 14.75 0.33
CA LEU A 41 -7.88 14.59 0.73
C LEU A 41 -8.10 13.21 1.36
N SER A 42 -7.54 12.12 0.78
CA SER A 42 -7.66 10.77 1.34
C SER A 42 -7.09 10.70 2.76
N VAL A 43 -5.93 11.33 3.00
CA VAL A 43 -5.32 11.40 4.34
C VAL A 43 -6.22 12.14 5.33
N LEU A 44 -6.77 13.30 4.95
CA LEU A 44 -7.68 14.06 5.82
C LEU A 44 -8.93 13.26 6.16
N VAL A 45 -9.51 12.56 5.20
CA VAL A 45 -10.66 11.67 5.40
C VAL A 45 -10.28 10.49 6.30
N GLY A 46 -9.07 9.92 6.13
CA GLY A 46 -8.52 8.88 6.99
C GLY A 46 -8.37 9.32 8.45
N PHE A 47 -7.87 10.54 8.68
CA PHE A 47 -7.83 11.13 10.03
C PHE A 47 -9.23 11.34 10.60
N ALA A 48 -10.19 11.82 9.81
CA ALA A 48 -11.59 11.97 10.24
C ALA A 48 -12.22 10.61 10.57
N SER A 49 -11.89 9.55 9.83
CA SER A 49 -12.29 8.17 10.15
C SER A 49 -11.74 7.74 11.51
N GLY A 50 -10.41 7.89 11.72
CA GLY A 50 -9.78 7.57 13.00
C GLY A 50 -10.38 8.34 14.17
N TYR A 51 -10.63 9.64 14.00
CA TYR A 51 -11.31 10.45 15.01
C TYR A 51 -12.72 9.94 15.30
N SER A 52 -13.48 9.55 14.28
CA SER A 52 -14.81 8.98 14.46
C SER A 52 -14.76 7.68 15.27
N PHE A 53 -13.87 6.76 14.94
CA PHE A 53 -13.68 5.51 15.71
C PHE A 53 -13.28 5.78 17.17
N SER A 54 -12.50 6.84 17.44
CA SER A 54 -12.04 7.16 18.80
C SER A 54 -13.14 7.54 19.78
N GLN A 55 -14.33 7.91 19.27
CA GLN A 55 -15.47 8.24 20.12
C GLN A 55 -16.14 7.01 20.75
N GLY A 56 -15.84 5.78 20.30
CA GLY A 56 -16.34 4.53 20.88
C GLY A 56 -17.86 4.34 20.84
N SER A 57 -18.60 5.20 20.12
CA SER A 57 -20.05 5.08 19.97
C SER A 57 -20.43 4.40 18.66
N TRP A 58 -21.57 3.71 18.62
CA TRP A 58 -22.01 2.99 17.44
C TRP A 58 -22.20 3.91 16.21
N ILE A 59 -22.80 5.10 16.39
CA ILE A 59 -22.98 6.09 15.31
C ILE A 59 -21.63 6.52 14.77
N CYS A 60 -20.68 6.83 15.65
CA CYS A 60 -19.34 7.23 15.24
C CYS A 60 -18.57 6.09 14.59
N SER A 61 -18.81 4.83 14.98
CA SER A 61 -18.21 3.67 14.31
C SER A 61 -18.74 3.49 12.90
N VAL A 62 -20.05 3.69 12.68
CA VAL A 62 -20.65 3.71 11.34
C VAL A 62 -20.04 4.83 10.49
N MET A 63 -19.94 6.04 11.03
CA MET A 63 -19.30 7.16 10.34
C MET A 63 -17.81 6.88 10.05
N GLY A 64 -17.10 6.31 11.03
CA GLY A 64 -15.70 5.88 10.85
C GLY A 64 -15.54 4.89 9.72
N GLY A 65 -16.42 3.88 9.63
CA GLY A 65 -16.44 2.90 8.54
C GLY A 65 -16.70 3.52 7.16
N LEU A 66 -17.68 4.44 7.06
CA LEU A 66 -17.97 5.17 5.81
C LEU A 66 -16.79 6.02 5.36
N LEU A 67 -16.16 6.74 6.31
CA LEU A 67 -15.00 7.58 6.00
C LEU A 67 -13.79 6.74 5.64
N LEU A 68 -13.60 5.57 6.27
CA LEU A 68 -12.52 4.65 5.91
C LEU A 68 -12.69 4.11 4.50
N GLU A 69 -13.89 3.67 4.15
CA GLU A 69 -14.18 3.20 2.79
C GLU A 69 -13.94 4.31 1.75
N LEU A 70 -14.36 5.54 2.05
CA LEU A 70 -14.08 6.68 1.19
C LEU A 70 -12.57 6.94 1.05
N THR A 71 -11.79 6.78 2.14
CA THR A 71 -10.32 6.90 2.10
C THR A 71 -9.71 5.91 1.12
N LEU A 72 -10.11 4.62 1.17
CA LEU A 72 -9.61 3.56 0.29
C LEU A 72 -9.99 3.81 -1.18
N ILE A 73 -11.21 4.32 -1.42
CA ILE A 73 -11.63 4.70 -2.77
C ILE A 73 -10.80 5.87 -3.30
N LEU A 74 -10.56 6.91 -2.48
CA LEU A 74 -9.77 8.09 -2.87
C LEU A 74 -8.31 7.73 -3.18
N ASP A 75 -7.72 6.80 -2.44
CA ASP A 75 -6.40 6.24 -2.69
C ASP A 75 -6.35 5.57 -4.09
N CYS A 76 -7.34 4.76 -4.43
CA CYS A 76 -7.44 4.20 -5.78
C CYS A 76 -7.66 5.30 -6.86
N VAL A 77 -8.35 6.39 -6.52
CA VAL A 77 -8.62 7.50 -7.45
C VAL A 77 -7.34 8.24 -7.78
N ASP A 78 -6.50 8.58 -6.82
CA ASP A 78 -5.28 9.37 -7.07
C ASP A 78 -4.29 8.62 -7.98
N GLY A 79 -4.05 7.34 -7.72
CA GLY A 79 -3.21 6.50 -8.58
C GLY A 79 -3.76 6.34 -10.00
N GLN A 80 -5.08 6.17 -10.17
CA GLN A 80 -5.70 6.11 -11.48
C GLN A 80 -5.69 7.47 -12.18
N LEU A 81 -5.92 8.57 -11.45
CA LEU A 81 -5.88 9.92 -11.96
C LEU A 81 -4.47 10.31 -12.42
N ALA A 82 -3.43 9.91 -11.66
CA ALA A 82 -2.04 10.13 -12.04
C ALA A 82 -1.71 9.48 -13.38
N ARG A 83 -2.17 8.26 -13.59
CA ARG A 83 -2.02 7.56 -14.88
C ARG A 83 -2.83 8.23 -16.00
N ALA A 84 -4.08 8.59 -15.73
CA ALA A 84 -4.97 9.21 -16.72
C ALA A 84 -4.52 10.60 -17.19
N LYS A 85 -3.81 11.35 -16.32
CA LYS A 85 -3.27 12.68 -16.63
C LYS A 85 -1.79 12.67 -17.06
N ASN A 86 -1.15 11.49 -17.17
CA ASN A 86 0.29 11.35 -17.39
C ASN A 86 1.14 12.11 -16.34
N MET A 87 0.68 12.17 -15.10
CA MET A 87 1.35 12.83 -13.96
C MET A 87 1.97 11.82 -12.99
N ALA A 88 2.05 10.54 -13.35
CA ALA A 88 2.68 9.52 -12.53
C ALA A 88 4.17 9.83 -12.34
N SER A 89 4.63 9.90 -11.08
CA SER A 89 6.01 10.19 -10.73
C SER A 89 6.48 9.32 -9.57
N ASP A 90 7.79 9.14 -9.43
CA ASP A 90 8.37 8.41 -8.31
C ASP A 90 8.08 9.10 -6.97
N TRP A 91 8.08 10.43 -6.96
CA TRP A 91 7.70 11.23 -5.80
C TRP A 91 6.22 11.05 -5.43
N GLY A 92 5.32 11.03 -6.43
CA GLY A 92 3.90 10.78 -6.21
C GLY A 92 3.68 9.42 -5.55
N ARG A 93 4.31 8.35 -6.04
CA ARG A 93 4.24 7.00 -5.44
C ARG A 93 4.76 6.95 -4.01
N LEU A 94 5.83 7.71 -3.71
CA LEU A 94 6.38 7.77 -2.36
C LEU A 94 5.45 8.50 -1.40
N ILE A 95 4.88 9.63 -1.82
CA ILE A 95 3.91 10.41 -1.02
C ILE A 95 2.66 9.57 -0.77
N ASP A 96 2.14 8.89 -1.77
CA ASP A 96 1.00 8.00 -1.72
C ASP A 96 1.23 6.86 -0.70
N GLY A 97 2.35 6.14 -0.80
CA GLY A 97 2.68 5.10 0.17
C GLY A 97 2.80 5.62 1.61
N ILE A 98 3.43 6.77 1.83
CA ILE A 98 3.54 7.40 3.15
C ILE A 98 2.16 7.83 3.66
N ALA A 99 1.34 8.42 2.79
CA ALA A 99 -0.01 8.87 3.10
C ALA A 99 -0.91 7.72 3.57
N GLY A 100 -0.86 6.58 2.86
CA GLY A 100 -1.59 5.37 3.23
C GLY A 100 -1.23 4.87 4.64
N TYR A 101 0.06 4.86 5.00
CA TYR A 101 0.48 4.50 6.36
C TYR A 101 -0.02 5.47 7.43
N PHE A 102 -0.04 6.78 7.16
CA PHE A 102 -0.59 7.76 8.10
C PHE A 102 -2.10 7.58 8.30
N ALA A 103 -2.86 7.37 7.24
CA ALA A 103 -4.28 7.09 7.32
C ALA A 103 -4.55 5.80 8.12
N TYR A 104 -3.79 4.74 7.83
CA TYR A 104 -3.85 3.48 8.58
C TYR A 104 -3.60 3.67 10.08
N LEU A 105 -2.51 4.35 10.45
CA LEU A 105 -2.18 4.60 11.84
C LEU A 105 -3.25 5.44 12.55
N ALA A 106 -3.81 6.45 11.87
CA ALA A 106 -4.89 7.26 12.44
C ALA A 106 -6.12 6.40 12.78
N VAL A 107 -6.51 5.49 11.90
CA VAL A 107 -7.63 4.55 12.14
C VAL A 107 -7.31 3.59 13.29
N VAL A 108 -6.12 2.97 13.29
CA VAL A 108 -5.70 2.05 14.36
C VAL A 108 -5.70 2.74 15.72
N PHE A 109 -5.10 3.92 15.83
CA PHE A 109 -5.13 4.70 17.08
C PHE A 109 -6.55 5.08 17.46
N GLY A 110 -7.38 5.51 16.50
CA GLY A 110 -8.78 5.81 16.74
C GLY A 110 -9.52 4.62 17.37
N ILE A 111 -9.37 3.43 16.82
CA ILE A 111 -10.01 2.22 17.34
C ILE A 111 -9.47 1.87 18.74
N ILE A 112 -8.16 1.97 18.96
CA ILE A 112 -7.54 1.71 20.28
C ILE A 112 -8.09 2.67 21.36
N PHE A 113 -8.28 3.95 21.04
CA PHE A 113 -8.85 4.92 21.97
C PHE A 113 -10.34 4.72 22.20
N GLY A 114 -11.10 4.39 21.16
CA GLY A 114 -12.54 4.13 21.26
C GLY A 114 -12.90 2.83 21.96
N TYR A 115 -11.99 1.84 21.92
CA TYR A 115 -12.21 0.49 22.46
C TYR A 115 -11.02 0.03 23.32
N PRO A 116 -10.77 0.69 24.48
CA PRO A 116 -9.58 0.46 25.29
C PRO A 116 -9.47 -0.94 25.87
N ASP A 117 -10.59 -1.65 26.07
CA ASP A 117 -10.61 -3.01 26.59
C ASP A 117 -9.91 -4.01 25.65
N PHE A 118 -9.90 -3.72 24.36
CA PHE A 118 -9.24 -4.55 23.31
C PHE A 118 -7.86 -4.05 22.92
N LYS A 119 -7.33 -3.04 23.60
CA LYS A 119 -6.08 -2.34 23.24
C LYS A 119 -4.92 -3.29 22.91
N THR A 120 -4.68 -4.30 23.75
CA THR A 120 -3.56 -5.25 23.53
C THR A 120 -3.75 -6.07 22.26
N ALA A 121 -4.96 -6.60 22.05
CA ALA A 121 -5.28 -7.35 20.83
C ALA A 121 -5.18 -6.47 19.58
N LEU A 122 -5.67 -5.25 19.64
CA LEU A 122 -5.61 -4.28 18.54
C LEU A 122 -4.17 -3.90 18.18
N ILE A 123 -3.28 -3.71 19.17
CA ILE A 123 -1.86 -3.45 18.93
C ILE A 123 -1.21 -4.67 18.23
N ILE A 124 -1.48 -5.88 18.71
CA ILE A 124 -0.96 -7.10 18.09
C ILE A 124 -1.43 -7.22 16.64
N ILE A 125 -2.73 -7.05 16.39
CA ILE A 125 -3.31 -7.08 15.04
C ILE A 125 -2.67 -6.01 14.16
N ALA A 126 -2.48 -4.79 14.66
CA ALA A 126 -1.87 -3.69 13.91
C ALA A 126 -0.44 -4.02 13.49
N VAL A 127 0.39 -4.55 14.41
CA VAL A 127 1.75 -4.96 14.11
C VAL A 127 1.79 -6.06 13.04
N PHE A 128 0.96 -7.10 13.19
CA PHE A 128 0.88 -8.18 12.19
C PHE A 128 0.37 -7.67 10.83
N THR A 129 -0.56 -6.71 10.80
CA THR A 129 -1.06 -6.13 9.56
C THR A 129 0.05 -5.34 8.85
N ILE A 130 0.86 -4.56 9.58
CA ILE A 130 2.01 -3.85 9.01
C ILE A 130 3.04 -4.85 8.45
N LEU A 131 3.41 -5.87 9.21
CA LEU A 131 4.36 -6.89 8.75
C LEU A 131 3.86 -7.62 7.50
N ARG A 132 2.57 -7.91 7.46
CA ARG A 132 1.91 -8.52 6.31
C ARG A 132 1.91 -7.61 5.09
N ALA A 133 1.60 -6.31 5.25
CA ALA A 133 1.64 -5.31 4.18
C ALA A 133 3.05 -5.17 3.61
N ILE A 134 4.07 -5.04 4.46
CA ILE A 134 5.47 -4.99 4.05
C ILE A 134 5.86 -6.23 3.23
N SER A 135 5.42 -7.42 3.69
CA SER A 135 5.66 -8.69 2.99
C SER A 135 4.97 -8.71 1.62
N TYR A 136 3.74 -8.21 1.57
CA TYR A 136 2.97 -8.16 0.33
C TYR A 136 3.64 -7.24 -0.70
N ASP A 137 4.03 -6.03 -0.30
CA ASP A 137 4.67 -5.05 -1.18
C ASP A 137 6.00 -5.58 -1.72
N TYR A 138 6.82 -6.18 -0.86
CA TYR A 138 8.07 -6.80 -1.27
C TYR A 138 7.86 -7.91 -2.31
N CYS A 139 6.95 -8.84 -2.04
CA CYS A 139 6.65 -9.94 -2.94
C CYS A 139 6.04 -9.43 -4.26
N LYS A 140 5.10 -8.50 -4.19
CA LYS A 140 4.48 -7.88 -5.37
C LYS A 140 5.52 -7.21 -6.27
N GLN A 141 6.45 -6.46 -5.69
CA GLN A 141 7.50 -5.78 -6.43
C GLN A 141 8.51 -6.78 -7.01
N THR A 142 8.97 -7.76 -6.22
CA THR A 142 9.95 -8.75 -6.70
C THR A 142 9.37 -9.66 -7.76
N PHE A 143 8.26 -10.34 -7.46
CA PHE A 143 7.67 -11.30 -8.40
C PHE A 143 7.01 -10.63 -9.60
N GLY A 144 6.35 -9.48 -9.36
CA GLY A 144 5.68 -8.73 -10.42
C GLY A 144 6.65 -8.23 -11.49
N THR A 145 7.77 -7.63 -11.08
CA THR A 145 8.77 -7.16 -12.05
C THR A 145 9.53 -8.30 -12.71
N MET A 146 9.79 -9.41 -12.00
CA MET A 146 10.39 -10.59 -12.58
C MET A 146 9.52 -11.16 -13.70
N VAL A 147 8.22 -11.29 -13.48
CA VAL A 147 7.26 -11.77 -14.49
C VAL A 147 7.10 -10.79 -15.66
N LEU A 148 6.96 -9.49 -15.36
CA LEU A 148 6.63 -8.49 -16.36
C LEU A 148 7.85 -8.01 -17.15
N LYS A 149 8.98 -7.81 -16.46
CA LYS A 149 10.17 -7.15 -17.00
C LYS A 149 11.39 -8.06 -17.06
N GLY A 150 11.39 -9.18 -16.32
CA GLY A 150 12.47 -10.17 -16.30
C GLY A 150 13.62 -9.84 -15.33
N PHE A 151 13.47 -8.85 -14.45
CA PHE A 151 14.48 -8.48 -13.47
C PHE A 151 13.87 -8.25 -12.07
N ASP A 152 14.74 -8.22 -11.06
CA ASP A 152 14.35 -7.93 -9.67
C ASP A 152 14.08 -6.45 -9.46
N GLY A 153 12.80 -6.10 -9.27
CA GLY A 153 12.40 -4.70 -9.12
C GLY A 153 12.87 -4.05 -7.83
N VAL A 154 13.05 -4.81 -6.75
CA VAL A 154 13.53 -4.27 -5.47
C VAL A 154 15.00 -3.89 -5.58
N GLU A 155 15.84 -4.77 -6.15
CA GLU A 155 17.27 -4.48 -6.36
C GLU A 155 17.45 -3.22 -7.21
N ARG A 156 16.69 -3.13 -8.31
CA ARG A 156 16.76 -1.97 -9.21
C ARG A 156 16.27 -0.67 -8.56
N GLU A 157 15.21 -0.74 -7.78
CA GLU A 157 14.69 0.44 -7.07
C GLU A 157 15.68 0.94 -6.01
N ILE A 158 16.40 0.04 -5.33
CA ILE A 158 17.50 0.39 -4.42
C ILE A 158 18.59 1.15 -5.17
N GLN A 159 19.03 0.66 -6.33
CA GLN A 159 20.05 1.31 -7.15
C GLN A 159 19.59 2.71 -7.61
N ASN A 160 18.39 2.80 -8.16
CA ASN A 160 17.80 4.09 -8.57
C ASN A 160 17.70 5.08 -7.40
N THR A 161 17.39 4.59 -6.20
CA THR A 161 17.27 5.44 -5.01
C THR A 161 18.65 5.97 -4.57
N ILE A 162 19.69 5.15 -4.67
CA ILE A 162 21.08 5.57 -4.39
C ILE A 162 21.51 6.67 -5.35
N GLU A 163 21.29 6.48 -6.66
CA GLU A 163 21.59 7.48 -7.67
C GLU A 163 20.87 8.82 -7.39
N LYS A 164 19.58 8.75 -7.01
CA LYS A 164 18.83 9.95 -6.62
C LYS A 164 19.38 10.62 -5.36
N ILE A 165 19.82 9.84 -4.36
CA ILE A 165 20.44 10.37 -3.14
C ILE A 165 21.77 11.06 -3.48
N GLN A 166 22.56 10.51 -4.40
CA GLN A 166 23.83 11.10 -4.83
C GLN A 166 23.61 12.40 -5.60
N GLN A 167 22.60 12.47 -6.48
CA GLN A 167 22.27 13.67 -7.25
C GLN A 167 21.66 14.78 -6.37
N LYS A 168 20.72 14.43 -5.51
CA LYS A 168 20.03 15.37 -4.61
C LYS A 168 19.72 14.69 -3.27
N PRO A 169 20.59 14.87 -2.27
CA PRO A 169 20.39 14.29 -0.94
C PRO A 169 19.06 14.74 -0.32
N SER A 170 18.25 13.80 0.10
CA SER A 170 16.98 14.04 0.79
C SER A 170 16.81 13.08 1.95
N VAL A 171 16.31 13.58 3.08
CA VAL A 171 16.00 12.75 4.26
C VAL A 171 14.97 11.68 3.89
N VAL A 172 13.96 12.04 3.09
CA VAL A 172 12.90 11.13 2.65
C VAL A 172 13.47 9.98 1.82
N LEU A 173 14.38 10.26 0.87
CA LEU A 173 15.04 9.22 0.07
C LEU A 173 15.90 8.29 0.93
N LYS A 174 16.57 8.81 1.96
CA LYS A 174 17.34 7.99 2.90
C LYS A 174 16.43 7.08 3.72
N VAL A 175 15.30 7.59 4.22
CA VAL A 175 14.30 6.79 4.95
C VAL A 175 13.74 5.68 4.03
N TYR A 176 13.38 6.02 2.79
CA TYR A 176 12.92 5.05 1.80
C TYR A 176 13.98 3.98 1.47
N PHE A 177 15.24 4.37 1.32
CA PHE A 177 16.35 3.45 1.16
C PHE A 177 16.46 2.45 2.32
N TYR A 178 16.44 2.94 3.59
CA TYR A 178 16.50 2.05 4.75
C TYR A 178 15.27 1.16 4.89
N TYR A 179 14.10 1.64 4.49
CA TYR A 179 12.89 0.81 4.40
C TYR A 179 13.08 -0.38 3.44
N MET A 180 13.58 -0.14 2.23
CA MET A 180 13.88 -1.21 1.26
C MET A 180 14.98 -2.16 1.76
N GLN A 181 16.00 -1.64 2.44
CA GLN A 181 17.05 -2.47 3.05
C GLN A 181 16.49 -3.37 4.16
N ALA A 182 15.59 -2.85 4.99
CA ALA A 182 14.91 -3.64 6.01
C ALA A 182 14.08 -4.78 5.38
N GLN A 183 13.36 -4.51 4.30
CA GLN A 183 12.67 -5.54 3.52
C GLN A 183 13.65 -6.60 2.99
N GLN A 184 14.76 -6.21 2.36
CA GLN A 184 15.77 -7.16 1.88
C GLN A 184 16.39 -7.99 3.00
N PHE A 185 16.63 -7.37 4.16
CA PHE A 185 17.15 -8.09 5.32
C PHE A 185 16.15 -9.15 5.82
N ILE A 186 14.88 -8.77 5.97
CA ILE A 186 13.82 -9.68 6.45
C ILE A 186 13.63 -10.87 5.49
N PHE A 187 13.59 -10.62 4.18
CA PHE A 187 13.24 -11.65 3.18
C PHE A 187 14.42 -12.39 2.56
N ARG A 188 15.63 -11.80 2.58
CA ARG A 188 16.83 -12.39 1.95
C ARG A 188 18.04 -12.47 2.85
N GLY A 189 17.97 -11.96 4.08
CA GLY A 189 19.11 -11.88 4.98
C GLY A 189 20.22 -10.94 4.47
N LYS A 190 19.93 -10.07 3.50
CA LYS A 190 20.92 -9.17 2.88
C LYS A 190 20.75 -7.76 3.45
N TRP A 191 21.83 -7.23 4.01
CA TRP A 191 21.91 -5.83 4.43
C TRP A 191 23.14 -5.19 3.80
N LYS A 192 22.97 -4.11 3.08
CA LYS A 192 24.07 -3.34 2.49
C LYS A 192 23.99 -1.91 3.02
N THR A 193 25.10 -1.39 3.53
CA THR A 193 25.17 0.02 3.95
C THR A 193 25.26 0.94 2.73
N LEU A 194 24.82 2.19 2.88
CA LEU A 194 24.86 3.18 1.80
C LEU A 194 26.30 3.36 1.26
N SER A 195 27.30 3.40 2.15
CA SER A 195 28.72 3.51 1.78
C SER A 195 29.27 2.29 1.03
N ALA A 196 28.75 1.09 1.31
CA ALA A 196 29.14 -0.12 0.58
C ALA A 196 28.57 -0.16 -0.84
N LEU A 197 27.45 0.54 -1.05
CA LEU A 197 26.75 0.58 -2.33
C LEU A 197 27.26 1.68 -3.28
N GLU A 198 27.86 2.75 -2.73
CA GLU A 198 28.48 3.82 -3.52
C GLU A 198 29.62 3.31 -4.44
N ASN A 199 30.23 2.18 -4.07
CA ASN A 199 31.33 1.54 -4.81
C ASN A 199 30.91 0.36 -5.67
N LEU A 200 29.61 -0.01 -5.67
CA LEU A 200 29.12 -1.09 -6.49
C LEU A 200 28.89 -0.59 -7.94
N LYS A 201 29.72 -1.08 -8.87
CA LYS A 201 29.38 -1.06 -10.30
C LYS A 201 28.02 -1.77 -10.47
N VAL A 202 27.23 -1.31 -11.43
CA VAL A 202 25.96 -1.91 -11.86
C VAL A 202 26.08 -3.44 -11.78
N VAL A 203 25.31 -4.03 -10.87
CA VAL A 203 25.26 -5.51 -10.78
C VAL A 203 24.67 -5.98 -12.11
N ASP A 204 25.33 -6.94 -12.76
CA ASP A 204 24.80 -7.60 -13.95
C ASP A 204 23.40 -8.13 -13.61
N GLU A 205 22.38 -7.42 -14.06
CA GLU A 205 21.01 -7.83 -13.86
C GLU A 205 20.74 -9.10 -14.67
N ILE A 206 20.29 -10.14 -14.00
CA ILE A 206 19.76 -11.32 -14.69
C ILE A 206 18.46 -10.89 -15.35
N ILE A 207 18.48 -10.69 -16.66
CA ILE A 207 17.28 -10.38 -17.45
C ILE A 207 16.74 -11.69 -18.03
N LEU A 208 15.59 -12.13 -17.52
CA LEU A 208 14.90 -13.30 -18.04
C LEU A 208 14.30 -13.02 -19.42
N GLY A 209 14.54 -13.90 -20.38
CA GLY A 209 13.88 -13.89 -21.68
C GLY A 209 12.35 -14.16 -21.57
N PRO A 210 11.59 -13.92 -22.65
CA PRO A 210 10.12 -14.10 -22.62
C PRO A 210 9.67 -15.50 -22.20
N GLU A 211 10.33 -16.54 -22.67
CA GLU A 211 10.03 -17.95 -22.33
C GLU A 211 10.30 -18.24 -20.85
N GLN A 212 11.47 -17.79 -20.36
CA GLN A 212 11.85 -17.96 -18.96
C GLN A 212 10.89 -17.22 -18.01
N ARG A 213 10.39 -16.04 -18.41
CA ARG A 213 9.37 -15.27 -17.64
C ARG A 213 8.06 -16.03 -17.58
N GLN A 214 7.64 -16.67 -18.69
CA GLN A 214 6.42 -17.47 -18.71
C GLN A 214 6.58 -18.72 -17.83
N GLU A 215 7.71 -19.39 -17.89
CA GLU A 215 8.01 -20.55 -17.02
C GLU A 215 8.01 -20.14 -15.53
N TYR A 216 8.65 -19.01 -15.22
CA TYR A 216 8.66 -18.44 -13.87
C TYR A 216 7.24 -18.11 -13.39
N PHE A 217 6.43 -17.46 -14.22
CA PHE A 217 5.03 -17.17 -13.91
C PHE A 217 4.23 -18.43 -13.62
N ASN A 218 4.36 -19.48 -14.43
CA ASN A 218 3.66 -20.75 -14.21
C ASN A 218 4.02 -21.37 -12.84
N LYS A 219 5.28 -21.25 -12.42
CA LYS A 219 5.73 -21.76 -11.11
C LYS A 219 5.18 -20.97 -9.92
N VAL A 220 5.02 -19.66 -10.07
CA VAL A 220 4.63 -18.78 -8.95
C VAL A 220 3.16 -18.36 -8.95
N SER A 221 2.40 -18.60 -10.03
CA SER A 221 1.04 -18.10 -10.23
C SER A 221 0.08 -18.48 -9.11
N THR A 222 0.12 -19.73 -8.63
CA THR A 222 -0.72 -20.19 -7.53
C THR A 222 -0.39 -19.47 -6.23
N LEU A 223 0.92 -19.29 -5.95
CA LEU A 223 1.37 -18.55 -4.77
C LEU A 223 0.92 -17.08 -4.84
N LEU A 224 1.04 -16.43 -6.00
CA LEU A 224 0.61 -15.05 -6.20
C LEU A 224 -0.90 -14.88 -5.98
N LYS A 225 -1.72 -15.81 -6.46
CA LYS A 225 -3.17 -15.81 -6.25
C LYS A 225 -3.59 -15.92 -4.78
N LEU A 226 -2.84 -16.65 -3.98
CA LEU A 226 -3.04 -16.71 -2.54
C LEU A 226 -2.49 -15.46 -1.84
N TRP A 227 -1.31 -15.01 -2.29
CA TRP A 227 -0.59 -13.91 -1.67
C TRP A 227 -1.29 -12.56 -1.81
N ARG A 228 -2.07 -12.35 -2.87
CA ARG A 228 -2.81 -11.10 -3.12
C ARG A 228 -3.82 -10.71 -2.02
N TRP A 229 -4.17 -11.63 -1.12
CA TRP A 229 -5.01 -11.36 0.06
C TRP A 229 -4.24 -10.79 1.25
N ASN A 230 -2.90 -10.69 1.12
CA ASN A 230 -2.04 -10.19 2.20
C ASN A 230 -1.81 -8.68 2.18
N GLY A 231 -2.40 -7.95 1.25
CA GLY A 231 -2.30 -6.50 1.21
C GLY A 231 -3.01 -5.80 2.36
N ILE A 232 -2.80 -4.50 2.48
CA ILE A 232 -3.35 -3.68 3.56
C ILE A 232 -4.83 -3.34 3.36
N ASP A 233 -5.29 -3.30 2.10
CA ASP A 233 -6.65 -2.83 1.78
C ASP A 233 -7.72 -3.80 2.24
N PHE A 234 -7.43 -5.11 2.19
CA PHE A 234 -8.39 -6.12 2.66
C PHE A 234 -8.72 -6.00 4.17
N PRO A 235 -7.75 -5.91 5.11
CA PRO A 235 -8.08 -5.65 6.52
C PRO A 235 -8.78 -4.32 6.76
N LEU A 236 -8.36 -3.25 6.07
CA LEU A 236 -9.00 -1.95 6.20
C LEU A 236 -10.45 -1.99 5.72
N PHE A 237 -10.72 -2.64 4.58
CA PHE A 237 -12.06 -2.89 4.09
C PHE A 237 -12.91 -3.67 5.13
N LEU A 238 -12.35 -4.71 5.76
CA LEU A 238 -13.05 -5.44 6.82
C LEU A 238 -13.37 -4.52 8.01
N ILE A 239 -12.46 -3.65 8.42
CA ILE A 239 -12.69 -2.66 9.48
C ILE A 239 -13.81 -1.70 9.06
N ALA A 240 -13.81 -1.22 7.82
CA ALA A 240 -14.88 -0.37 7.30
C ALA A 240 -16.24 -1.08 7.36
N VAL A 241 -16.33 -2.31 6.88
CA VAL A 241 -17.55 -3.12 6.91
C VAL A 241 -18.01 -3.39 8.35
N LEU A 242 -17.09 -3.76 9.26
CA LEU A 242 -17.44 -3.95 10.68
C LEU A 242 -17.94 -2.66 11.34
N GLY A 243 -17.34 -1.51 11.00
CA GLY A 243 -17.84 -0.21 11.42
C GLY A 243 -19.27 0.05 10.95
N LEU A 244 -19.57 -0.24 9.68
CA LEU A 244 -20.90 -0.10 9.09
C LEU A 244 -21.93 -1.05 9.70
N LEU A 245 -21.53 -2.25 10.11
CA LEU A 245 -22.38 -3.26 10.73
C LEU A 245 -22.52 -3.09 12.24
N SER A 246 -21.88 -2.09 12.86
CA SER A 246 -22.05 -1.81 14.28
C SER A 246 -23.53 -1.53 14.57
N MET A 247 -24.07 -2.20 15.60
CA MET A 247 -25.47 -2.07 15.98
C MET A 247 -25.62 -1.30 17.29
N PRO A 248 -26.72 -0.52 17.49
CA PRO A 248 -26.99 0.11 18.75
C PRO A 248 -27.17 -0.96 19.84
N GLY A 249 -26.46 -0.82 20.94
CA GLY A 249 -26.61 -1.71 22.11
C GLY A 249 -25.68 -2.92 22.15
N GLN A 250 -24.84 -3.15 21.14
CA GLN A 250 -23.68 -4.03 21.27
C GLN A 250 -22.51 -3.27 21.93
N SER A 251 -22.66 -2.94 23.23
CA SER A 251 -21.51 -3.06 24.11
C SER A 251 -21.09 -4.51 23.98
N LEU A 252 -19.93 -4.76 23.40
CA LEU A 252 -19.35 -6.11 23.35
C LEU A 252 -19.11 -6.57 24.80
N ASN A 253 -20.19 -6.98 25.47
CA ASN A 253 -20.12 -7.74 26.71
C ASN A 253 -19.70 -9.16 26.28
N PHE A 254 -18.39 -9.40 26.22
CA PHE A 254 -17.80 -10.72 26.25
C PHE A 254 -17.19 -10.97 27.62
#